data_694f5f829421e0190456b4a1b16d263c
#
_entry.id   694f5f829421e0190456b4a1b16d263c
#
_cell.length_a   1.000
_cell.length_b   1.000
_cell.length_c   1.000
_cell.angle_alpha   90.00
_cell.angle_beta   90.00
_cell.angle_gamma   90.00
#
_symmetry.space_group_name_H-M   'P 1'
#
loop_
_entity.id
_entity.type
_entity.pdbx_description
1 polymer ?
#
loop_
_entity_poly.entity_id
_entity_poly.type
_entity_poly.pdbx_seq_one_letter_code
_entity_poly.pdbx_strand_id
1 'polypeptide(L)'
;MEKIIGLIDAPFTPFHENGDLNLEPIEKYAAMLQKNGLQGVFINGSSGEGYMLTTEERMQLAERWLKVAPQGFKVIVHVGSCCLRESQKLAAHAQEIGAWGIGSMAPPFPKIGRIEELVKYCEAIANSAPDLPFYYYHIPAFNGAFLPMLELLKAVDGRISNFAGIKYTFESLYEYNQCRLYKNGKYDMLHGQDETILPSLAQGGAQGGIGGTTNYNGRELVGIIEAWKNGDIETAREKQNFSQEVINVICRYRGNIVGGKRIMKLLSFDLGPNRVPFQNMTNEEEQQMKKELEAINFFDLSLIHIS
;
A
#
# COMPACT_ATOMS: atom_id res chain seq x y z
N MET A 1 0.81 7.67 -19.69
CA MET A 1 1.61 7.12 -18.57
C MET A 1 1.46 5.61 -18.53
N GLU A 2 2.53 4.91 -18.14
CA GLU A 2 2.51 3.46 -17.91
C GLU A 2 1.57 3.14 -16.74
N LYS A 3 0.71 2.12 -16.90
CA LYS A 3 -0.14 1.63 -15.81
C LYS A 3 0.55 0.53 -15.04
N ILE A 4 0.23 0.42 -13.75
CA ILE A 4 0.71 -0.66 -12.91
C ILE A 4 -0.11 -1.92 -13.19
N ILE A 5 0.57 -2.99 -13.57
CA ILE A 5 0.00 -4.33 -13.72
C ILE A 5 0.63 -5.24 -12.66
N GLY A 6 -0.20 -5.97 -11.93
CA GLY A 6 0.22 -6.78 -10.79
C GLY A 6 0.17 -6.03 -9.47
N LEU A 7 0.60 -6.68 -8.40
CA LEU A 7 0.49 -6.15 -7.05
C LEU A 7 1.78 -5.42 -6.63
N ILE A 8 1.58 -4.31 -5.95
CA ILE A 8 2.59 -3.50 -5.26
C ILE A 8 2.40 -3.71 -3.76
N ASP A 9 3.48 -3.91 -3.04
CA ASP A 9 3.42 -4.03 -1.58
C ASP A 9 3.35 -2.66 -0.89
N ALA A 10 2.66 -2.59 0.24
CA ALA A 10 2.75 -1.46 1.17
C ALA A 10 3.57 -1.88 2.40
N PRO A 11 4.91 -1.81 2.32
CA PRO A 11 5.79 -2.42 3.30
C PRO A 11 5.73 -1.73 4.67
N PHE A 12 5.98 -2.54 5.70
CA PHE A 12 6.23 -2.02 7.04
C PHE A 12 7.57 -1.31 7.10
N THR A 13 7.67 -0.28 7.94
CA THR A 13 8.96 0.34 8.24
C THR A 13 9.63 -0.43 9.37
N PRO A 14 10.87 -0.91 9.17
CA PRO A 14 11.60 -1.57 10.23
C PRO A 14 12.13 -0.57 11.27
N PHE A 15 12.05 -0.94 12.54
CA PHE A 15 12.60 -0.16 13.65
C PHE A 15 13.49 -1.03 14.55
N HIS A 16 14.46 -0.39 15.21
CA HIS A 16 15.14 -0.96 16.36
C HIS A 16 14.22 -0.96 17.60
N GLU A 17 14.56 -1.72 18.62
CA GLU A 17 13.76 -1.80 19.86
C GLU A 17 13.57 -0.44 20.56
N ASN A 18 14.49 0.49 20.39
CA ASN A 18 14.40 1.86 20.89
C ASN A 18 13.51 2.78 20.05
N GLY A 19 12.96 2.27 18.94
CA GLY A 19 12.13 3.01 17.99
C GLY A 19 12.87 3.80 16.92
N ASP A 20 14.20 3.74 16.88
CA ASP A 20 14.98 4.33 15.79
C ASP A 20 14.79 3.55 14.47
N LEU A 21 14.92 4.26 13.34
CA LEU A 21 14.79 3.67 12.01
C LEU A 21 15.87 2.61 11.76
N ASN A 22 15.45 1.39 11.35
CA ASN A 22 16.35 0.30 10.98
C ASN A 22 16.32 0.06 9.46
N LEU A 23 17.37 0.46 8.76
CA LEU A 23 17.45 0.31 7.30
C LEU A 23 18.09 -1.01 6.85
N GLU A 24 18.62 -1.83 7.77
CA GLU A 24 19.36 -3.06 7.43
C GLU A 24 18.49 -4.12 6.74
N PRO A 25 17.25 -4.42 7.19
CA PRO A 25 16.45 -5.49 6.60
C PRO A 25 15.95 -5.20 5.19
N ILE A 26 15.95 -3.94 4.73
CA ILE A 26 15.24 -3.50 3.52
C ILE A 26 15.70 -4.23 2.26
N GLU A 27 16.97 -4.54 2.12
CA GLU A 27 17.49 -5.27 0.95
C GLU A 27 16.92 -6.69 0.85
N LYS A 28 16.94 -7.43 1.96
CA LYS A 28 16.32 -8.76 2.04
C LYS A 28 14.81 -8.69 1.84
N TYR A 29 14.19 -7.62 2.36
CA TYR A 29 12.77 -7.36 2.21
C TYR A 29 12.39 -7.17 0.74
N ALA A 30 13.10 -6.31 0.01
CA ALA A 30 12.88 -6.08 -1.41
C ALA A 30 13.02 -7.37 -2.24
N ALA A 31 14.06 -8.16 -1.97
CA ALA A 31 14.29 -9.44 -2.62
C ALA A 31 13.16 -10.45 -2.35
N MET A 32 12.70 -10.53 -1.10
CA MET A 32 11.58 -11.39 -0.69
C MET A 32 10.29 -10.99 -1.43
N LEU A 33 9.95 -9.71 -1.46
CA LEU A 33 8.74 -9.22 -2.13
C LEU A 33 8.77 -9.52 -3.63
N GLN A 34 9.90 -9.30 -4.29
CA GLN A 34 10.07 -9.63 -5.72
C GLN A 34 9.91 -11.14 -5.95
N LYS A 35 10.52 -11.98 -5.11
CA LYS A 35 10.39 -13.45 -5.19
C LYS A 35 8.94 -13.91 -5.03
N ASN A 36 8.14 -13.18 -4.26
CA ASN A 36 6.71 -13.43 -4.07
C ASN A 36 5.83 -12.90 -5.22
N GLY A 37 6.42 -12.34 -6.28
CA GLY A 37 5.71 -11.88 -7.47
C GLY A 37 5.24 -10.43 -7.42
N LEU A 38 5.63 -9.66 -6.38
CA LEU A 38 5.27 -8.25 -6.26
C LEU A 38 6.09 -7.41 -7.26
N GLN A 39 5.46 -6.38 -7.83
CA GLN A 39 6.03 -5.52 -8.88
C GLN A 39 6.73 -4.27 -8.33
N GLY A 40 6.64 -4.05 -7.03
CA GLY A 40 7.21 -2.86 -6.39
C GLY A 40 6.67 -2.64 -4.98
N VAL A 41 6.94 -1.44 -4.47
CA VAL A 41 6.53 -1.00 -3.13
C VAL A 41 5.92 0.40 -3.14
N PHE A 42 4.98 0.61 -2.22
CA PHE A 42 4.41 1.92 -1.87
C PHE A 42 4.84 2.27 -0.44
N ILE A 43 6.00 2.87 -0.30
CA ILE A 43 6.66 3.15 0.98
C ILE A 43 6.11 4.40 1.67
N ASN A 44 6.36 4.53 2.98
CA ASN A 44 5.89 5.65 3.81
C ASN A 44 4.35 5.81 3.84
N GLY A 45 3.61 4.78 3.43
CA GLY A 45 2.15 4.74 3.53
C GLY A 45 1.66 4.42 4.94
N SER A 46 0.38 4.05 5.06
CA SER A 46 -0.24 3.72 6.35
C SER A 46 0.41 2.51 7.02
N SER A 47 0.62 1.41 6.28
CA SER A 47 1.31 0.22 6.81
C SER A 47 2.75 0.51 7.21
N GLY A 48 3.42 1.42 6.50
CA GLY A 48 4.78 1.89 6.80
C GLY A 48 4.85 2.95 7.89
N GLU A 49 3.78 3.22 8.61
CA GLU A 49 3.74 4.20 9.72
C GLU A 49 4.23 5.60 9.31
N GLY A 50 4.03 5.99 8.02
CA GLY A 50 4.65 7.17 7.41
C GLY A 50 4.35 8.51 8.10
N TYR A 51 3.19 8.65 8.76
CA TYR A 51 2.86 9.83 9.56
C TYR A 51 3.53 9.87 10.94
N MET A 52 4.20 8.80 11.35
CA MET A 52 4.95 8.69 12.61
C MET A 52 6.46 8.81 12.38
N LEU A 53 6.88 8.98 11.13
CA LEU A 53 8.26 9.23 10.74
C LEU A 53 8.48 10.74 10.61
N THR A 54 9.67 11.20 10.96
CA THR A 54 10.11 12.55 10.61
C THR A 54 10.27 12.66 9.08
N THR A 55 10.32 13.88 8.55
CA THR A 55 10.60 14.12 7.14
C THR A 55 11.94 13.50 6.74
N GLU A 56 12.97 13.65 7.57
CA GLU A 56 14.31 13.13 7.35
C GLU A 56 14.32 11.59 7.34
N GLU A 57 13.62 10.93 8.26
CA GLU A 57 13.49 9.46 8.26
C GLU A 57 12.78 8.94 7.01
N ARG A 58 11.73 9.66 6.55
CA ARG A 58 11.03 9.30 5.31
C ARG A 58 11.93 9.42 4.08
N MET A 59 12.81 10.42 4.03
CA MET A 59 13.81 10.60 2.98
C MET A 59 14.85 9.48 3.01
N GLN A 60 15.44 9.19 4.18
CA GLN A 60 16.40 8.09 4.37
C GLN A 60 15.82 6.73 3.96
N LEU A 61 14.58 6.47 4.35
CA LEU A 61 13.89 5.24 3.98
C LEU A 61 13.70 5.13 2.46
N ALA A 62 13.31 6.21 1.80
CA ALA A 62 13.16 6.26 0.35
C ALA A 62 14.49 6.03 -0.39
N GLU A 63 15.56 6.69 0.04
CA GLU A 63 16.91 6.49 -0.50
C GLU A 63 17.37 5.03 -0.35
N ARG A 64 17.13 4.41 0.83
CA ARG A 64 17.50 3.01 1.05
C ARG A 64 16.73 2.06 0.14
N TRP A 65 15.40 2.22 0.01
CA TRP A 65 14.59 1.41 -0.88
C TRP A 65 15.06 1.51 -2.33
N LEU A 66 15.30 2.72 -2.84
CA LEU A 66 15.77 2.91 -4.21
C LEU A 66 17.16 2.33 -4.46
N LYS A 67 18.05 2.42 -3.45
CA LYS A 67 19.41 1.87 -3.54
C LYS A 67 19.41 0.35 -3.68
N VAL A 68 18.43 -0.36 -3.09
CA VAL A 68 18.42 -1.83 -3.01
C VAL A 68 17.27 -2.47 -3.80
N ALA A 69 16.38 -1.67 -4.36
CA ALA A 69 15.30 -2.18 -5.18
C ALA A 69 15.84 -3.00 -6.36
N PRO A 70 15.34 -4.23 -6.58
CA PRO A 70 15.72 -5.01 -7.74
C PRO A 70 15.42 -4.27 -9.06
N GLN A 71 16.12 -4.63 -10.13
CA GLN A 71 15.89 -4.03 -11.44
C GLN A 71 14.43 -4.19 -11.88
N GLY A 72 13.79 -3.09 -12.30
CA GLY A 72 12.39 -3.05 -12.74
C GLY A 72 11.37 -2.99 -11.59
N PHE A 73 11.83 -3.05 -10.34
CA PHE A 73 10.96 -2.97 -9.16
C PHE A 73 10.55 -1.53 -8.89
N LYS A 74 9.24 -1.25 -8.94
CA LYS A 74 8.71 0.11 -8.82
C LYS A 74 8.71 0.59 -7.37
N VAL A 75 9.37 1.70 -7.09
CA VAL A 75 9.31 2.34 -5.76
C VAL A 75 8.44 3.59 -5.86
N ILE A 76 7.29 3.56 -5.22
CA ILE A 76 6.35 4.69 -5.11
C ILE A 76 6.47 5.26 -3.70
N VAL A 77 6.74 6.54 -3.60
CA VAL A 77 6.92 7.20 -2.30
C VAL A 77 5.65 7.93 -1.89
N HIS A 78 5.06 7.55 -0.76
CA HIS A 78 3.99 8.35 -0.17
C HIS A 78 4.59 9.62 0.44
N VAL A 79 4.13 10.78 -0.03
CA VAL A 79 4.68 12.10 0.35
C VAL A 79 3.69 12.96 1.15
N GLY A 80 2.48 12.45 1.42
CA GLY A 80 1.44 13.18 2.14
C GLY A 80 1.87 13.55 3.57
N SER A 81 1.50 14.75 3.99
CA SER A 81 1.73 15.32 5.33
C SER A 81 0.60 16.28 5.68
N CYS A 82 0.41 16.57 6.97
CA CYS A 82 -0.44 17.68 7.42
C CYS A 82 0.13 19.06 7.04
N CYS A 83 1.44 19.13 6.82
CA CYS A 83 2.11 20.33 6.35
C CYS A 83 2.38 20.23 4.85
N LEU A 84 1.71 21.04 4.03
CA LEU A 84 1.90 21.04 2.58
C LEU A 84 3.36 21.27 2.17
N ARG A 85 4.11 22.11 2.89
CA ARG A 85 5.53 22.37 2.62
C ARG A 85 6.39 21.11 2.78
N GLU A 86 6.10 20.28 3.79
CA GLU A 86 6.76 19.00 3.98
C GLU A 86 6.40 18.01 2.85
N SER A 87 5.13 17.98 2.44
CA SER A 87 4.71 17.17 1.29
C SER A 87 5.46 17.55 0.01
N GLN A 88 5.60 18.86 -0.25
CA GLN A 88 6.33 19.37 -1.40
C GLN A 88 7.83 19.03 -1.34
N LYS A 89 8.46 19.14 -0.15
CA LYS A 89 9.86 18.76 0.08
C LYS A 89 10.08 17.27 -0.20
N LEU A 90 9.19 16.42 0.32
CA LEU A 90 9.26 14.97 0.10
C LEU A 90 9.03 14.60 -1.37
N ALA A 91 8.12 15.29 -2.07
CA ALA A 91 7.87 15.06 -3.49
C ALA A 91 9.08 15.43 -4.35
N ALA A 92 9.67 16.61 -4.12
CA ALA A 92 10.88 17.05 -4.82
C ALA A 92 12.04 16.09 -4.58
N HIS A 93 12.25 15.66 -3.33
CA HIS A 93 13.28 14.67 -2.98
C HIS A 93 13.04 13.33 -3.69
N ALA A 94 11.78 12.82 -3.71
CA ALA A 94 11.47 11.58 -4.40
C ALA A 94 11.82 11.64 -5.90
N GLN A 95 11.60 12.78 -6.56
CA GLN A 95 12.02 12.98 -7.93
C GLN A 95 13.55 13.03 -8.07
N GLU A 96 14.23 13.77 -7.20
CA GLU A 96 15.70 13.90 -7.21
C GLU A 96 16.40 12.54 -7.09
N ILE A 97 15.90 11.65 -6.21
CA ILE A 97 16.49 10.32 -6.00
C ILE A 97 16.01 9.26 -7.00
N GLY A 98 15.15 9.62 -7.98
CA GLY A 98 14.71 8.74 -9.05
C GLY A 98 13.63 7.73 -8.67
N ALA A 99 12.70 8.08 -7.80
CA ALA A 99 11.52 7.26 -7.53
C ALA A 99 10.71 7.00 -8.80
N TRP A 100 10.01 5.86 -8.86
CA TRP A 100 9.13 5.57 -10.00
C TRP A 100 7.87 6.44 -10.00
N GLY A 101 7.39 6.83 -8.84
CA GLY A 101 6.20 7.66 -8.68
C GLY A 101 6.03 8.15 -7.25
N ILE A 102 5.07 9.02 -7.06
CA ILE A 102 4.69 9.54 -5.75
C ILE A 102 3.20 9.35 -5.48
N GLY A 103 2.83 9.27 -4.21
CA GLY A 103 1.43 9.21 -3.79
C GLY A 103 1.16 10.07 -2.58
N SER A 104 -0.07 10.56 -2.44
CA SER A 104 -0.50 11.30 -1.27
C SER A 104 -1.96 11.02 -0.95
N MET A 105 -2.29 10.75 0.30
CA MET A 105 -3.67 10.83 0.78
C MET A 105 -4.00 12.26 1.23
N ALA A 106 -5.30 12.57 1.36
CA ALA A 106 -5.72 13.79 2.04
C ALA A 106 -5.18 13.81 3.46
N PRO A 107 -4.71 14.96 3.96
CA PRO A 107 -4.21 15.05 5.33
C PRO A 107 -5.30 14.67 6.34
N PRO A 108 -4.97 13.96 7.43
CA PRO A 108 -5.94 13.65 8.48
C PRO A 108 -6.35 14.89 9.28
N PHE A 109 -5.55 15.98 9.20
CA PHE A 109 -5.85 17.28 9.78
C PHE A 109 -5.19 18.42 8.96
N PRO A 110 -5.94 19.50 8.65
CA PRO A 110 -7.39 19.63 8.78
C PRO A 110 -8.13 18.71 7.79
N LYS A 111 -9.35 18.32 8.13
CA LYS A 111 -10.16 17.50 7.22
C LYS A 111 -10.55 18.26 5.98
N ILE A 112 -10.29 17.71 4.82
CA ILE A 112 -10.72 18.24 3.53
C ILE A 112 -12.18 17.85 3.30
N GLY A 113 -13.05 18.82 3.05
CA GLY A 113 -14.47 18.62 2.85
C GLY A 113 -14.97 18.91 1.43
N ARG A 114 -14.12 19.43 0.55
CA ARG A 114 -14.49 19.82 -0.82
C ARG A 114 -13.50 19.32 -1.85
N ILE A 115 -14.00 18.93 -3.02
CA ILE A 115 -13.16 18.48 -4.14
C ILE A 115 -12.11 19.51 -4.53
N GLU A 116 -12.47 20.79 -4.61
CA GLU A 116 -11.52 21.85 -5.00
C GLU A 116 -10.38 22.03 -3.98
N GLU A 117 -10.62 21.83 -2.70
CA GLU A 117 -9.58 21.84 -1.66
C GLU A 117 -8.61 20.68 -1.87
N LEU A 118 -9.15 19.49 -2.16
CA LEU A 118 -8.35 18.29 -2.44
C LEU A 118 -7.54 18.47 -3.73
N VAL A 119 -8.13 19.00 -4.78
CA VAL A 119 -7.45 19.28 -6.06
C VAL A 119 -6.28 20.23 -5.85
N LYS A 120 -6.46 21.35 -5.14
CA LYS A 120 -5.38 22.29 -4.84
C LYS A 120 -4.24 21.65 -4.05
N TYR A 121 -4.56 20.79 -3.09
CA TYR A 121 -3.57 20.07 -2.31
C TYR A 121 -2.79 19.10 -3.20
N CYS A 122 -3.46 18.29 -4.02
CA CYS A 122 -2.83 17.37 -4.96
C CYS A 122 -1.98 18.11 -6.00
N GLU A 123 -2.49 19.21 -6.57
CA GLU A 123 -1.80 20.04 -7.56
C GLU A 123 -0.49 20.61 -7.02
N ALA A 124 -0.50 21.14 -5.80
CA ALA A 124 0.67 21.70 -5.17
C ALA A 124 1.77 20.64 -4.92
N ILE A 125 1.39 19.41 -4.57
CA ILE A 125 2.33 18.30 -4.39
C ILE A 125 2.85 17.81 -5.74
N ALA A 126 1.95 17.55 -6.70
CA ALA A 126 2.29 17.04 -8.03
C ALA A 126 3.25 17.98 -8.78
N ASN A 127 3.06 19.30 -8.67
CA ASN A 127 3.93 20.30 -9.25
C ASN A 127 5.35 20.33 -8.64
N SER A 128 5.56 19.75 -7.47
CA SER A 128 6.89 19.64 -6.85
C SER A 128 7.69 18.43 -7.34
N ALA A 129 7.05 17.55 -8.12
CA ALA A 129 7.67 16.40 -8.78
C ALA A 129 7.01 16.17 -10.16
N PRO A 130 7.14 17.13 -11.10
CA PRO A 130 6.37 17.15 -12.35
C PRO A 130 6.67 15.98 -13.29
N ASP A 131 7.84 15.35 -13.15
CA ASP A 131 8.28 14.23 -13.99
C ASP A 131 7.82 12.87 -13.47
N LEU A 132 7.34 12.80 -12.22
CA LEU A 132 6.87 11.55 -11.62
C LEU A 132 5.35 11.38 -11.75
N PRO A 133 4.84 10.17 -12.02
CA PRO A 133 3.44 9.83 -11.86
C PRO A 133 2.95 10.14 -10.45
N PHE A 134 1.87 10.91 -10.33
CA PHE A 134 1.23 11.23 -9.05
C PHE A 134 -0.05 10.41 -8.88
N TYR A 135 -0.16 9.69 -7.75
CA TYR A 135 -1.33 8.91 -7.36
C TYR A 135 -2.01 9.53 -6.14
N TYR A 136 -3.31 9.81 -6.24
CA TYR A 136 -4.07 10.11 -5.04
C TYR A 136 -4.38 8.82 -4.26
N TYR A 137 -4.12 8.80 -2.96
CA TYR A 137 -4.44 7.67 -2.09
C TYR A 137 -5.77 7.92 -1.39
N HIS A 138 -6.84 7.31 -1.90
CA HIS A 138 -8.17 7.35 -1.31
C HIS A 138 -8.31 6.34 -0.19
N ILE A 139 -8.36 6.80 1.06
CA ILE A 139 -8.54 6.00 2.27
C ILE A 139 -9.36 6.79 3.31
N PRO A 140 -10.66 7.01 3.07
CA PRO A 140 -11.49 7.88 3.90
C PRO A 140 -11.63 7.40 5.34
N ALA A 141 -11.50 6.08 5.60
CA ALA A 141 -11.53 5.54 6.96
C ALA A 141 -10.43 6.12 7.87
N PHE A 142 -9.28 6.54 7.30
CA PHE A 142 -8.15 7.07 8.09
C PHE A 142 -8.15 8.59 8.16
N ASN A 143 -8.54 9.29 7.10
CA ASN A 143 -8.44 10.73 7.01
C ASN A 143 -9.78 11.48 7.05
N GLY A 144 -10.90 10.74 7.00
CA GLY A 144 -12.25 11.32 7.03
C GLY A 144 -12.68 12.05 5.75
N ALA A 145 -11.88 11.96 4.67
CA ALA A 145 -12.19 12.61 3.40
C ALA A 145 -13.07 11.69 2.52
N PHE A 146 -14.38 11.61 2.84
CA PHE A 146 -15.38 10.88 2.07
C PHE A 146 -15.85 11.71 0.87
N LEU A 147 -14.94 11.93 -0.08
CA LEU A 147 -15.22 12.71 -1.30
C LEU A 147 -15.42 11.77 -2.49
N PRO A 148 -16.33 12.11 -3.44
CA PRO A 148 -16.56 11.27 -4.62
C PRO A 148 -15.37 11.30 -5.55
N MET A 149 -14.76 10.12 -5.79
CA MET A 149 -13.51 10.01 -6.57
C MET A 149 -13.71 10.25 -8.06
N LEU A 150 -14.89 9.96 -8.59
CA LEU A 150 -15.21 10.32 -9.98
C LEU A 150 -15.18 11.86 -10.18
N GLU A 151 -15.67 12.64 -9.21
CA GLU A 151 -15.59 14.11 -9.28
C GLU A 151 -14.15 14.60 -9.13
N LEU A 152 -13.32 13.93 -8.33
CA LEU A 152 -11.88 14.21 -8.29
C LEU A 152 -11.25 14.00 -9.68
N LEU A 153 -11.49 12.85 -10.33
CA LEU A 153 -10.95 12.57 -11.67
C LEU A 153 -11.37 13.61 -12.70
N LYS A 154 -12.63 14.05 -12.66
CA LYS A 154 -13.12 15.12 -13.54
C LYS A 154 -12.41 16.46 -13.29
N ALA A 155 -12.17 16.79 -12.02
CA ALA A 155 -11.59 18.07 -11.63
C ALA A 155 -10.07 18.16 -11.87
N VAL A 156 -9.33 17.04 -11.81
CA VAL A 156 -7.89 17.01 -12.08
C VAL A 156 -7.58 16.84 -13.58
N ASP A 157 -8.55 16.39 -14.36
CA ASP A 157 -8.35 16.10 -15.78
C ASP A 157 -8.02 17.36 -16.59
N GLY A 158 -6.84 17.38 -17.20
CA GLY A 158 -6.30 18.54 -17.91
C GLY A 158 -5.70 19.63 -16.99
N ARG A 159 -5.83 19.48 -15.67
CA ARG A 159 -5.29 20.44 -14.68
C ARG A 159 -3.97 19.97 -14.08
N ILE A 160 -3.87 18.70 -13.71
CA ILE A 160 -2.64 18.14 -13.14
C ILE A 160 -2.04 17.18 -14.18
N SER A 161 -1.00 17.61 -14.86
CA SER A 161 -0.43 16.92 -16.03
C SER A 161 0.11 15.54 -15.73
N ASN A 162 0.68 15.33 -14.54
CA ASN A 162 1.27 14.09 -14.08
C ASN A 162 0.35 13.26 -13.17
N PHE A 163 -0.95 13.59 -13.08
CA PHE A 163 -1.93 12.78 -12.34
C PHE A 163 -2.12 11.44 -13.04
N ALA A 164 -1.59 10.37 -12.43
CA ALA A 164 -1.61 9.04 -12.99
C ALA A 164 -2.89 8.26 -12.65
N GLY A 165 -3.39 8.41 -11.42
CA GLY A 165 -4.53 7.63 -10.98
C GLY A 165 -4.80 7.69 -9.48
N ILE A 166 -5.54 6.68 -9.00
CA ILE A 166 -5.96 6.60 -7.60
C ILE A 166 -5.60 5.22 -7.04
N LYS A 167 -4.89 5.19 -5.89
CA LYS A 167 -4.90 4.03 -5.00
C LYS A 167 -6.21 4.09 -4.22
N TYR A 168 -7.11 3.15 -4.51
CA TYR A 168 -8.48 3.17 -4.01
C TYR A 168 -8.66 2.13 -2.90
N THR A 169 -8.70 2.60 -1.65
CA THR A 169 -8.88 1.80 -0.43
C THR A 169 -10.21 2.20 0.22
N PHE A 170 -11.30 1.84 -0.45
CA PHE A 170 -12.65 2.09 0.01
C PHE A 170 -13.61 1.01 -0.53
N GLU A 171 -14.68 0.70 0.19
CA GLU A 171 -15.53 -0.48 -0.03
C GLU A 171 -16.43 -0.38 -1.27
N SER A 172 -16.62 0.82 -1.85
CA SER A 172 -17.52 1.02 -2.98
C SER A 172 -16.92 0.54 -4.30
N LEU A 173 -17.06 -0.75 -4.62
CA LEU A 173 -16.71 -1.28 -5.94
C LEU A 173 -17.51 -0.62 -7.06
N TYR A 174 -18.72 -0.10 -6.78
CA TYR A 174 -19.52 0.66 -7.74
C TYR A 174 -18.78 1.95 -8.16
N GLU A 175 -18.34 2.76 -7.20
CA GLU A 175 -17.58 3.99 -7.50
C GLU A 175 -16.23 3.68 -8.13
N TYR A 176 -15.52 2.67 -7.63
CA TYR A 176 -14.27 2.19 -8.21
C TYR A 176 -14.43 1.90 -9.71
N ASN A 177 -15.50 1.19 -10.09
CA ASN A 177 -15.76 0.85 -11.49
C ASN A 177 -16.10 2.08 -12.33
N GLN A 178 -16.86 3.05 -11.81
CA GLN A 178 -17.12 4.31 -12.50
C GLN A 178 -15.82 5.07 -12.77
N CYS A 179 -14.93 5.16 -11.78
CA CYS A 179 -13.61 5.78 -11.93
C CYS A 179 -12.76 5.05 -12.98
N ARG A 180 -12.76 3.70 -12.94
CA ARG A 180 -12.02 2.86 -13.90
C ARG A 180 -12.47 3.08 -15.34
N LEU A 181 -13.77 3.27 -15.57
CA LEU A 181 -14.33 3.48 -16.89
C LEU A 181 -14.21 4.93 -17.40
N TYR A 182 -13.91 5.87 -16.52
CA TYR A 182 -13.84 7.29 -16.90
C TYR A 182 -12.81 7.52 -18.03
N LYS A 183 -13.25 8.24 -19.08
CA LYS A 183 -12.45 8.52 -20.29
C LYS A 183 -11.77 7.26 -20.86
N ASN A 184 -12.53 6.18 -21.02
CA ASN A 184 -12.05 4.90 -21.55
C ASN A 184 -10.86 4.33 -20.77
N GLY A 185 -10.87 4.51 -19.45
CA GLY A 185 -9.81 3.99 -18.57
C GLY A 185 -8.52 4.79 -18.64
N LYS A 186 -8.59 6.10 -18.87
CA LYS A 186 -7.42 6.97 -18.91
C LYS A 186 -6.55 6.85 -17.66
N TYR A 187 -7.18 6.85 -16.48
CA TYR A 187 -6.49 6.84 -15.20
C TYR A 187 -6.26 5.43 -14.67
N ASP A 188 -5.15 5.25 -13.99
CA ASP A 188 -4.81 3.99 -13.32
C ASP A 188 -5.58 3.90 -11.99
N MET A 189 -6.39 2.84 -11.86
CA MET A 189 -7.17 2.60 -10.66
C MET A 189 -6.58 1.40 -9.92
N LEU A 190 -5.75 1.67 -8.92
CA LEU A 190 -5.07 0.66 -8.12
C LEU A 190 -5.97 0.19 -6.97
N HIS A 191 -6.30 -1.09 -6.97
CA HIS A 191 -7.13 -1.66 -5.91
C HIS A 191 -6.36 -1.71 -4.59
N GLY A 192 -6.95 -1.19 -3.52
CA GLY A 192 -6.26 -1.01 -2.23
C GLY A 192 -6.76 -1.89 -1.10
N GLN A 193 -7.63 -2.88 -1.39
CA GLN A 193 -8.23 -3.79 -0.40
C GLN A 193 -7.99 -5.24 -0.80
N ASP A 194 -7.09 -5.92 -0.10
CA ASP A 194 -6.69 -7.31 -0.39
C ASP A 194 -7.85 -8.29 -0.23
N GLU A 195 -8.80 -7.97 0.66
CA GLU A 195 -10.00 -8.76 0.93
C GLU A 195 -11.02 -8.80 -0.22
N THR A 196 -10.86 -7.96 -1.25
CA THR A 196 -11.81 -7.85 -2.37
C THR A 196 -11.15 -7.84 -3.75
N ILE A 197 -9.98 -8.47 -3.91
CA ILE A 197 -9.28 -8.57 -5.19
C ILE A 197 -10.15 -9.30 -6.21
N LEU A 198 -10.67 -10.49 -5.88
CA LEU A 198 -11.47 -11.28 -6.81
C LEU A 198 -12.78 -10.58 -7.24
N PRO A 199 -13.61 -10.02 -6.33
CA PRO A 199 -14.75 -9.20 -6.74
C PRO A 199 -14.38 -8.04 -7.65
N SER A 200 -13.25 -7.38 -7.42
CA SER A 200 -12.76 -6.29 -8.26
C SER A 200 -12.32 -6.79 -9.65
N LEU A 201 -11.65 -7.94 -9.73
CA LEU A 201 -11.29 -8.59 -11.00
C LEU A 201 -12.54 -8.92 -11.83
N ALA A 202 -13.61 -9.41 -11.20
CA ALA A 202 -14.87 -9.74 -11.86
C ALA A 202 -15.52 -8.52 -12.56
N GLN A 203 -15.27 -7.31 -12.06
CA GLN A 203 -15.69 -6.05 -12.71
C GLN A 203 -14.65 -5.53 -13.73
N GLY A 204 -13.55 -6.26 -13.96
CA GLY A 204 -12.45 -5.83 -14.82
C GLY A 204 -11.48 -4.85 -14.13
N GLY A 205 -11.52 -4.75 -12.80
CA GLY A 205 -10.57 -4.00 -11.95
C GLY A 205 -9.41 -4.88 -11.47
N ALA A 206 -8.70 -4.42 -10.42
CA ALA A 206 -7.59 -5.07 -9.72
C ALA A 206 -6.50 -5.69 -10.63
N GLN A 207 -6.35 -5.19 -11.85
CA GLN A 207 -5.21 -5.55 -12.71
C GLN A 207 -3.90 -5.02 -12.13
N GLY A 208 -3.97 -3.90 -11.42
CA GLY A 208 -2.97 -3.37 -10.51
C GLY A 208 -3.57 -3.13 -9.14
N GLY A 209 -2.79 -3.35 -8.09
CA GLY A 209 -3.22 -3.14 -6.72
C GLY A 209 -2.08 -2.78 -5.78
N ILE A 210 -2.40 -2.16 -4.64
CA ILE A 210 -1.43 -1.84 -3.59
C ILE A 210 -2.01 -2.30 -2.26
N GLY A 211 -1.52 -3.44 -1.78
CA GLY A 211 -2.01 -4.09 -0.57
C GLY A 211 -1.05 -4.01 0.61
N GLY A 212 -1.55 -4.22 1.80
CA GLY A 212 -0.75 -4.28 3.02
C GLY A 212 -0.51 -5.71 3.51
N THR A 213 -1.42 -6.64 3.20
CA THR A 213 -1.24 -8.05 3.56
C THR A 213 -0.33 -8.79 2.57
N THR A 214 0.01 -8.16 1.45
CA THR A 214 1.02 -8.61 0.48
C THR A 214 2.39 -8.85 1.12
N ASN A 215 2.68 -8.19 2.23
CA ASN A 215 3.91 -8.39 3.01
C ASN A 215 4.17 -9.86 3.40
N TYR A 216 3.12 -10.56 3.80
CA TYR A 216 3.19 -11.94 4.32
C TYR A 216 2.27 -12.92 3.60
N ASN A 217 1.37 -12.43 2.74
CA ASN A 217 0.41 -13.23 1.98
C ASN A 217 0.51 -12.97 0.46
N GLY A 218 1.63 -12.40 0.00
CA GLY A 218 1.80 -11.90 -1.36
C GLY A 218 1.57 -12.97 -2.45
N ARG A 219 2.07 -14.19 -2.26
CA ARG A 219 1.89 -15.29 -3.24
C ARG A 219 0.42 -15.68 -3.41
N GLU A 220 -0.32 -15.76 -2.31
CA GLU A 220 -1.75 -16.11 -2.38
C GLU A 220 -2.52 -15.04 -3.12
N LEU A 221 -2.23 -13.77 -2.85
CA LEU A 221 -2.88 -12.64 -3.53
C LEU A 221 -2.51 -12.55 -5.01
N VAL A 222 -1.25 -12.79 -5.37
CA VAL A 222 -0.82 -12.92 -6.78
C VAL A 222 -1.51 -14.12 -7.42
N GLY A 223 -1.59 -15.24 -6.70
CA GLY A 223 -2.27 -16.45 -7.15
C GLY A 223 -3.76 -16.28 -7.46
N ILE A 224 -4.47 -15.35 -6.77
CA ILE A 224 -5.86 -14.98 -7.11
C ILE A 224 -5.92 -14.42 -8.54
N ILE A 225 -5.00 -13.49 -8.85
CA ILE A 225 -4.95 -12.83 -10.16
C ILE A 225 -4.58 -13.81 -11.26
N GLU A 226 -3.64 -14.70 -10.99
CA GLU A 226 -3.18 -15.73 -11.94
C GLU A 226 -4.28 -16.77 -12.21
N ALA A 227 -4.93 -17.29 -11.18
CA ALA A 227 -6.04 -18.22 -11.32
C ALA A 227 -7.19 -17.60 -12.12
N TRP A 228 -7.55 -16.34 -11.80
CA TRP A 228 -8.55 -15.58 -12.56
C TRP A 228 -8.19 -15.45 -14.04
N LYS A 229 -6.95 -15.07 -14.35
CA LYS A 229 -6.47 -14.95 -15.75
C LYS A 229 -6.54 -16.26 -16.52
N ASN A 230 -6.32 -17.37 -15.84
CA ASN A 230 -6.38 -18.72 -16.42
C ASN A 230 -7.81 -19.29 -16.48
N GLY A 231 -8.82 -18.55 -16.01
CA GLY A 231 -10.21 -19.00 -15.98
C GLY A 231 -10.52 -19.99 -14.83
N ASP A 232 -9.59 -20.22 -13.93
CA ASP A 232 -9.74 -21.07 -12.76
C ASP A 232 -10.38 -20.31 -11.60
N ILE A 233 -11.71 -20.17 -11.69
CA ILE A 233 -12.50 -19.36 -10.74
C ILE A 233 -12.54 -20.03 -9.37
N GLU A 234 -12.53 -21.36 -9.30
CA GLU A 234 -12.57 -22.07 -8.01
C GLU A 234 -11.30 -21.83 -7.22
N THR A 235 -10.12 -22.02 -7.82
CA THR A 235 -8.83 -21.71 -7.17
C THR A 235 -8.74 -20.22 -6.79
N ALA A 236 -9.22 -19.30 -7.65
CA ALA A 236 -9.24 -17.88 -7.30
C ALA A 236 -10.10 -17.60 -6.07
N ARG A 237 -11.26 -18.27 -5.96
CA ARG A 237 -12.18 -18.15 -4.82
C ARG A 237 -11.59 -18.73 -3.54
N GLU A 238 -10.97 -19.91 -3.61
CA GLU A 238 -10.31 -20.55 -2.46
C GLU A 238 -9.20 -19.65 -1.89
N LYS A 239 -8.34 -19.11 -2.76
CA LYS A 239 -7.28 -18.18 -2.35
C LYS A 239 -7.80 -16.87 -1.76
N GLN A 240 -8.88 -16.31 -2.33
CA GLN A 240 -9.52 -15.12 -1.76
C GLN A 240 -10.12 -15.40 -0.39
N ASN A 241 -10.80 -16.53 -0.21
CA ASN A 241 -11.36 -16.94 1.09
C ASN A 241 -10.25 -17.12 2.12
N PHE A 242 -9.17 -17.83 1.77
CA PHE A 242 -8.02 -17.98 2.65
C PHE A 242 -7.41 -16.62 3.04
N SER A 243 -7.26 -15.71 2.09
CA SER A 243 -6.77 -14.35 2.37
C SER A 243 -7.67 -13.60 3.35
N GLN A 244 -8.99 -13.76 3.24
CA GLN A 244 -9.94 -13.17 4.18
C GLN A 244 -9.86 -13.82 5.58
N GLU A 245 -9.60 -15.12 5.69
CA GLU A 245 -9.36 -15.78 6.98
C GLU A 245 -8.12 -15.20 7.69
N VAL A 246 -7.03 -14.98 6.97
CA VAL A 246 -5.82 -14.31 7.50
C VAL A 246 -6.16 -12.89 7.97
N ILE A 247 -6.91 -12.11 7.18
CA ILE A 247 -7.35 -10.77 7.54
C ILE A 247 -8.23 -10.80 8.80
N ASN A 248 -9.15 -11.75 8.92
CA ASN A 248 -9.97 -11.94 10.11
C ASN A 248 -9.13 -12.20 11.37
N VAL A 249 -8.01 -12.92 11.25
CA VAL A 249 -7.08 -13.10 12.37
C VAL A 249 -6.46 -11.76 12.75
N ILE A 250 -5.82 -11.04 11.82
CA ILE A 250 -5.12 -9.79 12.17
C ILE A 250 -6.05 -8.69 12.69
N CYS A 251 -7.32 -8.67 12.27
CA CYS A 251 -8.31 -7.71 12.77
C CYS A 251 -8.54 -7.82 14.29
N ARG A 252 -8.38 -9.01 14.86
CA ARG A 252 -8.44 -9.21 16.33
C ARG A 252 -7.22 -8.64 17.05
N TYR A 253 -6.12 -8.39 16.32
CA TYR A 253 -4.83 -7.92 16.86
C TYR A 253 -4.45 -6.55 16.29
N ARG A 254 -5.37 -5.60 16.31
CA ARG A 254 -5.17 -4.20 15.89
C ARG A 254 -4.84 -4.03 14.39
N GLY A 255 -5.30 -4.96 13.55
CA GLY A 255 -5.23 -4.88 12.09
C GLY A 255 -3.83 -5.06 11.51
N ASN A 256 -3.68 -4.68 10.25
CA ASN A 256 -2.46 -4.95 9.49
C ASN A 256 -1.21 -4.26 10.07
N ILE A 257 -1.33 -3.04 10.61
CA ILE A 257 -0.15 -2.28 11.07
C ILE A 257 0.52 -3.00 12.25
N VAL A 258 -0.25 -3.48 13.21
CA VAL A 258 0.28 -4.17 14.40
C VAL A 258 0.31 -5.68 14.20
N GLY A 259 -0.84 -6.30 13.92
CA GLY A 259 -0.96 -7.75 13.74
C GLY A 259 -0.17 -8.23 12.54
N GLY A 260 -0.25 -7.55 11.39
CA GLY A 260 0.49 -7.92 10.19
C GLY A 260 2.01 -7.81 10.36
N LYS A 261 2.51 -6.74 10.99
CA LYS A 261 3.95 -6.61 11.31
C LYS A 261 4.42 -7.73 12.23
N ARG A 262 3.56 -8.18 13.17
CA ARG A 262 3.87 -9.32 14.03
C ARG A 262 3.88 -10.65 13.27
N ILE A 263 3.03 -10.83 12.22
CA ILE A 263 3.12 -12.01 11.35
C ILE A 263 4.50 -12.10 10.70
N MET A 264 5.08 -11.00 10.23
CA MET A 264 6.42 -10.99 9.65
C MET A 264 7.45 -11.57 10.62
N LYS A 265 7.37 -11.23 11.91
CA LYS A 265 8.23 -11.80 12.95
C LYS A 265 7.99 -13.31 13.13
N LEU A 266 6.73 -13.76 13.12
CA LEU A 266 6.40 -15.19 13.19
C LEU A 266 6.94 -15.98 11.99
N LEU A 267 7.10 -15.33 10.85
CA LEU A 267 7.74 -15.85 9.64
C LEU A 267 9.27 -15.68 9.63
N SER A 268 9.89 -15.40 10.80
CA SER A 268 11.32 -15.19 10.96
C SER A 268 11.90 -13.96 10.23
N PHE A 269 11.03 -12.97 9.96
CA PHE A 269 11.44 -11.69 9.38
C PHE A 269 11.05 -10.55 10.32
N ASP A 270 11.83 -10.37 11.40
CA ASP A 270 11.52 -9.36 12.43
C ASP A 270 11.84 -7.94 11.93
N LEU A 271 10.83 -7.09 11.95
CA LEU A 271 10.89 -5.69 11.55
C LEU A 271 10.83 -4.74 12.78
N GLY A 272 10.97 -5.30 13.97
CA GLY A 272 10.93 -4.57 15.25
C GLY A 272 9.52 -4.11 15.64
N PRO A 273 9.43 -3.22 16.65
CA PRO A 273 8.16 -2.75 17.18
C PRO A 273 7.44 -1.77 16.25
N ASN A 274 6.17 -1.48 16.55
CA ASN A 274 5.49 -0.29 16.04
C ASN A 274 5.81 0.92 16.94
N ARG A 275 5.82 2.11 16.37
CA ARG A 275 5.95 3.36 17.13
C ARG A 275 4.64 3.72 17.85
N VAL A 276 4.77 4.42 18.97
CA VAL A 276 3.61 5.05 19.61
C VAL A 276 2.91 6.01 18.64
N PRO A 277 1.58 6.12 18.65
CA PRO A 277 0.67 5.65 19.70
C PRO A 277 0.21 4.20 19.58
N PHE A 278 0.73 3.40 18.62
CA PHE A 278 0.38 1.99 18.53
C PHE A 278 0.85 1.23 19.77
N GLN A 279 -0.03 0.42 20.32
CA GLN A 279 0.30 -0.55 21.34
C GLN A 279 0.78 -1.83 20.68
N ASN A 280 2.03 -2.19 20.91
CA ASN A 280 2.60 -3.45 20.45
C ASN A 280 1.89 -4.66 21.09
N MET A 281 1.93 -5.80 20.42
CA MET A 281 1.36 -7.04 20.96
C MET A 281 2.18 -7.55 22.13
N THR A 282 1.47 -8.12 23.13
CA THR A 282 2.12 -8.88 24.21
C THR A 282 2.57 -10.25 23.71
N ASN A 283 3.40 -10.95 24.49
CA ASN A 283 3.82 -12.30 24.15
C ASN A 283 2.63 -13.28 24.16
N GLU A 284 1.66 -13.09 25.04
CA GLU A 284 0.44 -13.89 25.13
C GLU A 284 -0.42 -13.69 23.87
N GLU A 285 -0.60 -12.45 23.43
CA GLU A 285 -1.31 -12.15 22.18
C GLU A 285 -0.60 -12.75 20.96
N GLU A 286 0.74 -12.67 20.91
CA GLU A 286 1.53 -13.28 19.83
C GLU A 286 1.34 -14.80 19.78
N GLN A 287 1.41 -15.49 20.92
CA GLN A 287 1.19 -16.94 21.00
C GLN A 287 -0.26 -17.32 20.62
N GLN A 288 -1.24 -16.53 21.01
CA GLN A 288 -2.62 -16.79 20.65
C GLN A 288 -2.83 -16.57 19.13
N MET A 289 -2.33 -15.49 18.55
CA MET A 289 -2.38 -15.23 17.11
C MET A 289 -1.70 -16.34 16.31
N LYS A 290 -0.54 -16.85 16.80
CA LYS A 290 0.16 -17.97 16.16
C LYS A 290 -0.73 -19.21 16.08
N LYS A 291 -1.39 -19.60 17.18
CA LYS A 291 -2.33 -20.74 17.19
C LYS A 291 -3.51 -20.55 16.22
N GLU A 292 -4.03 -19.33 16.12
CA GLU A 292 -5.12 -19.03 15.21
C GLU A 292 -4.68 -19.10 13.73
N LEU A 293 -3.45 -18.70 13.43
CA LEU A 293 -2.84 -18.84 12.11
C LEU A 293 -2.52 -20.32 11.78
N GLU A 294 -2.05 -21.11 12.75
CA GLU A 294 -1.85 -22.56 12.61
C GLU A 294 -3.19 -23.25 12.29
N ALA A 295 -4.27 -22.86 12.94
CA ALA A 295 -5.61 -23.46 12.73
C ALA A 295 -6.14 -23.26 11.30
N ILE A 296 -5.69 -22.26 10.58
CA ILE A 296 -6.03 -22.01 9.16
C ILE A 296 -4.93 -22.47 8.20
N ASN A 297 -3.94 -23.25 8.66
CA ASN A 297 -2.78 -23.74 7.89
C ASN A 297 -1.94 -22.62 7.24
N PHE A 298 -1.91 -21.43 7.85
CA PHE A 298 -1.22 -20.26 7.29
C PHE A 298 0.28 -20.54 7.06
N PHE A 299 0.96 -21.20 8.01
CA PHE A 299 2.40 -21.42 7.93
C PHE A 299 2.80 -22.43 6.85
N ASP A 300 1.96 -23.42 6.55
CA ASP A 300 2.23 -24.42 5.51
C ASP A 300 2.27 -23.77 4.12
N LEU A 301 1.46 -22.74 3.91
CA LEU A 301 1.42 -21.97 2.68
C LEU A 301 2.50 -20.87 2.65
N SER A 302 2.86 -20.31 3.82
CA SER A 302 3.72 -19.12 3.94
C SER A 302 5.21 -19.45 4.08
N LEU A 303 5.60 -20.62 4.63
CA LEU A 303 7.01 -21.02 4.78
C LEU A 303 7.78 -21.04 3.43
N ILE A 304 7.07 -21.18 2.34
CA ILE A 304 7.61 -21.10 0.99
C ILE A 304 8.02 -19.65 0.62
N HIS A 305 7.55 -18.65 1.36
CA HIS A 305 7.66 -17.22 0.98
C HIS A 305 8.97 -16.56 1.40
N ILE A 306 9.64 -17.06 2.45
CA ILE A 306 10.83 -16.43 3.05
C ILE A 306 12.13 -17.21 2.79
N SER A 307 12.06 -18.47 2.41
CA SER A 307 13.21 -19.34 2.10
C SER A 307 13.85 -19.07 0.74
#